data_23650e9ab74460d44822ef77eefcb19b
#
_entry.id   23650e9ab74460d44822ef77eefcb19b
#
_cell.length_a   1.000
_cell.length_b   1.000
_cell.length_c   1.000
_cell.angle_alpha   90.00
_cell.angle_beta   90.00
_cell.angle_gamma   90.00
#
_symmetry.space_group_name_H-M   'P 1'
#
loop_
_entity.id
_entity.type
_entity.pdbx_description
1 polymer ?
#
loop_
_entity_poly.entity_id
_entity_poly.type
_entity_poly.pdbx_seq_one_letter_code
_entity_poly.pdbx_strand_id
1 'polypeptide(L)'
;MKLSLLEQETIILYNQAEATAEVYTHDSRLLEKLRRLSEKYPDQIVKKDRQTFVVPKRCVSVREPYSAERRRAASERAKAAGYVPPKPKAKKGE
;
A
#
# COMPACT_ATOMS: atom_id res chain seq x y z
N MET A 1 11.85 5.10 24.75
CA MET A 1 11.32 6.45 24.59
C MET A 1 10.40 6.52 23.39
N LYS A 2 9.29 7.21 23.55
CA LYS A 2 8.30 7.24 22.51
C LYS A 2 8.46 8.48 21.65
N LEU A 3 8.46 8.33 20.35
CA LEU A 3 8.54 9.46 19.45
C LEU A 3 7.22 10.19 19.39
N SER A 4 7.27 11.49 19.22
CA SER A 4 6.07 12.26 18.98
C SER A 4 5.50 11.93 17.60
N LEU A 5 4.29 12.35 17.34
CA LEU A 5 3.69 12.09 16.02
C LEU A 5 4.47 12.78 14.91
N LEU A 6 5.03 13.95 15.18
CA LEU A 6 5.83 14.64 14.20
C LEU A 6 7.14 13.90 13.89
N GLU A 7 7.66 13.18 14.86
CA GLU A 7 8.90 12.43 14.69
C GLU A 7 8.67 11.09 14.05
N GLN A 8 7.43 10.64 13.98
CA GLN A 8 7.11 9.35 13.37
C GLN A 8 6.91 9.55 11.88
N GLU A 9 8.00 9.69 11.17
CA GLU A 9 8.00 10.00 9.74
C GLU A 9 8.11 8.76 8.90
N THR A 10 7.66 8.88 7.66
CA THR A 10 7.89 7.87 6.64
C THR A 10 8.71 8.52 5.54
N ILE A 11 9.82 7.89 5.18
CA ILE A 11 10.73 8.40 4.16
C ILE A 11 10.92 7.32 3.11
N ILE A 12 10.72 7.68 1.86
CA ILE A 12 10.92 6.76 0.74
C ILE A 12 12.02 7.35 -0.13
N LEU A 13 13.10 6.57 -0.29
CA LEU A 13 14.27 7.02 -1.04
C LEU A 13 14.49 6.13 -2.24
N TYR A 14 14.66 6.74 -3.40
CA TYR A 14 15.09 6.01 -4.58
C TYR A 14 15.76 6.99 -5.55
N ASN A 15 16.46 6.45 -6.52
CA ASN A 15 17.06 7.25 -7.56
C ASN A 15 16.79 6.63 -8.92
N GLN A 16 17.26 7.26 -9.96
CA GLN A 16 16.98 6.82 -11.32
C GLN A 16 17.83 5.63 -11.77
N ALA A 17 18.92 5.40 -11.05
CA ALA A 17 19.87 4.36 -11.46
C ALA A 17 19.48 2.98 -10.96
N GLU A 18 18.80 2.90 -9.83
CA GLU A 18 18.50 1.62 -9.20
C GLU A 18 17.05 1.24 -9.39
N ALA A 19 16.81 -0.06 -9.38
CA ALA A 19 15.46 -0.58 -9.57
C ALA A 19 14.70 -0.74 -8.24
N THR A 20 15.34 -0.40 -7.13
CA THR A 20 14.73 -0.57 -5.81
C THR A 20 14.62 0.75 -5.09
N ALA A 21 13.78 0.76 -4.07
CA ALA A 21 13.57 1.91 -3.20
C ALA A 21 13.68 1.46 -1.76
N GLU A 22 14.10 2.36 -0.88
CA GLU A 22 14.12 2.09 0.55
C GLU A 22 12.95 2.80 1.20
N VAL A 23 12.19 2.07 1.99
CA VAL A 23 11.06 2.62 2.72
C VAL A 23 11.40 2.57 4.20
N TYR A 24 11.56 3.74 4.80
CA TYR A 24 11.81 3.87 6.22
C TYR A 24 10.56 4.45 6.85
N THR A 25 10.04 3.80 7.89
CA THR A 25 8.80 4.27 8.45
C THR A 25 8.65 3.87 9.90
N HIS A 26 7.98 4.71 10.66
CA HIS A 26 7.54 4.42 12.02
C HIS A 26 6.03 4.15 12.06
N ASP A 27 5.39 4.12 10.92
CA ASP A 27 3.95 3.84 10.84
C ASP A 27 3.73 2.35 11.06
N SER A 28 3.09 1.99 12.15
CA SER A 28 2.92 0.59 12.50
C SER A 28 2.10 -0.18 11.48
N ARG A 29 1.13 0.47 10.85
CA ARG A 29 0.33 -0.19 9.83
C ARG A 29 1.15 -0.49 8.59
N LEU A 30 1.98 0.46 8.19
CA LEU A 30 2.84 0.26 7.04
C LEU A 30 3.91 -0.77 7.34
N LEU A 31 4.47 -0.76 8.54
CA LEU A 31 5.46 -1.76 8.95
C LEU A 31 4.86 -3.16 8.90
N GLU A 32 3.65 -3.30 9.38
CA GLU A 32 2.99 -4.61 9.37
C GLU A 32 2.75 -5.08 7.93
N LYS A 33 2.33 -4.16 7.08
CA LYS A 33 2.12 -4.50 5.67
C LYS A 33 3.41 -4.89 5.00
N LEU A 34 4.49 -4.14 5.23
CA LEU A 34 5.79 -4.46 4.66
C LEU A 34 6.31 -5.79 5.17
N ARG A 35 6.11 -6.07 6.45
CA ARG A 35 6.54 -7.34 7.01
C ARG A 35 5.82 -8.50 6.36
N ARG A 36 4.52 -8.39 6.19
CA ARG A 36 3.75 -9.45 5.54
C ARG A 36 4.15 -9.64 4.09
N LEU A 37 4.40 -8.54 3.40
CA LEU A 37 4.83 -8.63 2.02
C LEU A 37 6.22 -9.22 1.88
N SER A 38 7.10 -8.94 2.84
CA SER A 38 8.44 -9.53 2.79
C SER A 38 8.40 -11.03 3.02
N GLU A 39 7.45 -11.50 3.81
CA GLU A 39 7.28 -12.94 4.00
C GLU A 39 6.71 -13.60 2.75
N LYS A 40 5.82 -12.90 2.07
CA LYS A 40 5.20 -13.42 0.88
C LYS A 40 6.10 -13.32 -0.35
N TYR A 41 6.91 -12.28 -0.42
CA TYR A 41 7.80 -12.02 -1.55
C TYR A 41 9.22 -11.78 -1.07
N PRO A 42 9.86 -12.79 -0.47
CA PRO A 42 11.18 -12.58 0.14
C PRO A 42 12.27 -12.20 -0.84
N ASP A 43 12.09 -12.52 -2.12
CA ASP A 43 13.07 -12.16 -3.14
C ASP A 43 12.96 -10.71 -3.58
N GLN A 44 11.83 -10.08 -3.33
CA GLN A 44 11.58 -8.74 -3.84
C GLN A 44 11.50 -7.71 -2.74
N ILE A 45 10.98 -8.08 -1.59
CA ILE A 45 10.81 -7.14 -0.48
C ILE A 45 11.62 -7.65 0.68
N VAL A 46 12.69 -6.91 0.99
CA VAL A 46 13.70 -7.36 1.94
C VAL A 46 13.74 -6.40 3.11
N LYS A 47 13.68 -6.95 4.31
CA LYS A 47 13.81 -6.15 5.51
C LYS A 47 15.27 -5.81 5.73
N LYS A 48 15.58 -4.53 5.79
CA LYS A 48 16.94 -4.07 6.01
C LYS A 48 17.22 -3.86 7.50
N ASP A 49 16.27 -3.27 8.20
CA ASP A 49 16.33 -3.17 9.64
C ASP A 49 14.90 -3.01 10.16
N ARG A 50 14.75 -2.66 11.44
CA ARG A 50 13.44 -2.64 12.07
C ARG A 50 12.44 -1.75 11.36
N GLN A 51 12.90 -0.62 10.83
CA GLN A 51 12.02 0.35 10.20
C GLN A 51 12.26 0.50 8.71
N THR A 52 13.21 -0.25 8.14
CA THR A 52 13.59 -0.02 6.74
C THR A 52 13.42 -1.30 5.93
N PHE A 53 12.72 -1.17 4.81
CA PHE A 53 12.54 -2.27 3.87
C PHE A 53 12.98 -1.81 2.50
N VAL A 54 13.56 -2.74 1.72
CA VAL A 54 13.91 -2.49 0.33
C VAL A 54 12.83 -3.15 -0.52
N VAL A 55 12.23 -2.36 -1.39
CA VAL A 55 11.13 -2.84 -2.24
C VAL A 55 11.44 -2.51 -3.69
N PRO A 56 10.83 -3.21 -4.65
CA PRO A 56 10.97 -2.80 -6.04
C PRO A 56 10.43 -1.40 -6.24
N LYS A 57 11.13 -0.61 -7.02
CA LYS A 57 10.75 0.78 -7.23
C LYS A 57 9.34 0.89 -7.82
N ARG A 58 8.91 -0.09 -8.60
CA ARG A 58 7.58 -0.08 -9.19
C ARG A 58 6.47 -0.23 -8.15
N CYS A 59 6.81 -0.61 -6.93
CA CYS A 59 5.83 -0.70 -5.86
C CYS A 59 5.56 0.64 -5.20
N VAL A 60 6.37 1.66 -5.53
CA VAL A 60 6.20 2.99 -5.00
C VAL A 60 5.48 3.82 -6.04
N SER A 61 4.34 4.38 -5.67
CA SER A 61 3.57 5.19 -6.61
C SER A 61 2.91 6.33 -5.87
N VAL A 62 2.69 7.40 -6.63
CA VAL A 62 1.94 8.55 -6.13
C VAL A 62 0.64 8.58 -6.91
N ARG A 63 -0.45 8.58 -6.20
CA ARG A 63 -1.76 8.54 -6.82
C ARG A 63 -2.41 9.90 -6.80
N GLU A 64 -3.23 10.10 -7.80
CA GLU A 64 -4.09 11.26 -7.83
C GLU A 64 -5.12 11.14 -6.72
N PRO A 65 -5.32 12.18 -5.91
CA PRO A 65 -6.32 12.06 -4.83
C PRO A 65 -7.72 11.98 -5.41
N TYR A 66 -8.53 11.10 -4.86
CA TYR A 66 -9.92 11.01 -5.26
C TYR A 66 -10.70 12.13 -4.63
N SER A 67 -11.44 12.87 -5.44
CA SER A 67 -12.39 13.84 -4.92
C SER A 67 -13.60 13.10 -4.35
N ALA A 68 -14.36 13.80 -3.53
CA ALA A 68 -15.60 13.21 -3.00
C ALA A 68 -16.55 12.85 -4.12
N GLU A 69 -16.55 13.66 -5.16
CA GLU A 69 -17.40 13.43 -6.32
C GLU A 69 -17.01 12.14 -7.04
N ARG A 70 -15.71 11.92 -7.24
CA ARG A 70 -15.24 10.69 -7.89
C ARG A 70 -15.56 9.46 -7.08
N ARG A 71 -15.44 9.59 -5.77
CA ARG A 71 -15.75 8.46 -4.88
C ARG A 71 -17.23 8.11 -4.99
N ARG A 72 -18.08 9.12 -5.01
CA ARG A 72 -19.51 8.90 -5.11
C ARG A 72 -19.85 8.27 -6.45
N ALA A 73 -19.25 8.77 -7.52
CA ALA A 73 -19.52 8.23 -8.85
C ALA A 73 -19.11 6.76 -8.94
N ALA A 74 -17.96 6.41 -8.36
CA ALA A 74 -17.51 5.04 -8.39
C ALA A 74 -18.45 4.13 -7.59
N SER A 75 -18.90 4.62 -6.44
CA SER A 75 -19.82 3.84 -5.61
C SER A 75 -21.14 3.63 -6.31
N GLU A 76 -21.67 4.67 -6.92
CA GLU A 76 -22.94 4.56 -7.63
C GLU A 76 -22.83 3.67 -8.85
N ARG A 77 -21.70 3.72 -9.53
CA ARG A 77 -21.47 2.89 -10.69
C ARG A 77 -21.45 1.41 -10.28
N ALA A 78 -20.81 1.11 -9.18
CA ALA A 78 -20.79 -0.26 -8.68
C ALA A 78 -22.18 -0.74 -8.33
N LYS A 79 -22.98 0.11 -7.71
CA LYS A 79 -24.35 -0.26 -7.37
C LYS A 79 -25.20 -0.42 -8.61
N ALA A 80 -25.05 0.49 -9.56
CA ALA A 80 -25.83 0.43 -10.78
C ALA A 80 -25.51 -0.79 -11.62
N ALA A 81 -24.27 -1.22 -11.56
CA ALA A 81 -23.88 -2.42 -12.28
C ALA A 81 -24.33 -3.70 -11.57
N GLY A 82 -24.98 -3.57 -10.42
CA GLY A 82 -25.38 -4.75 -9.67
C GLY A 82 -24.22 -5.44 -9.02
N TYR A 83 -23.13 -4.73 -8.84
CA TYR A 83 -21.97 -5.32 -8.22
C TYR A 83 -22.29 -5.71 -6.78
N VAL A 84 -22.04 -6.95 -6.48
CA VAL A 84 -22.17 -7.42 -5.13
C VAL A 84 -20.80 -7.77 -4.69
N PRO A 85 -20.36 -7.31 -3.55
CA PRO A 85 -19.04 -7.70 -3.07
C PRO A 85 -19.01 -9.20 -3.02
N PRO A 86 -17.94 -9.75 -3.34
CA PRO A 86 -17.83 -11.17 -3.44
C PRO A 86 -18.30 -11.72 -2.17
N LYS A 87 -19.34 -12.23 -2.21
CA LYS A 87 -19.70 -13.08 -1.25
C LYS A 87 -19.41 -14.33 -1.80
N PRO A 88 -19.32 -15.19 -1.07
CA PRO A 88 -19.18 -16.50 -1.55
C PRO A 88 -20.35 -16.66 -2.45
N LYS A 89 -20.24 -16.32 -3.59
CA LYS A 89 -21.18 -16.12 -4.35
C LYS A 89 -21.55 -17.10 -5.20
N ALA A 90 -22.41 -17.05 -5.22
CA ALA A 90 -22.76 -17.63 -6.14
C ALA A 90 -23.05 -16.99 -7.40
N LYS A 91 -23.24 -16.42 -7.82
CA LYS A 91 -23.43 -15.94 -8.57
C LYS A 91 -23.35 -15.66 -9.42
N LYS A 92 -23.46 -15.43 -9.75
CA LYS A 92 -23.45 -15.04 -10.38
C LYS A 92 -23.35 -15.03 -11.03
N GLY A 93 -23.52 -15.14 -10.83
CA GLY A 93 -23.40 -14.90 -11.18
C GLY A 93 -23.46 -14.61 -11.66
N GLU A 94 -23.80 -14.58 -11.51
CA GLU A 94 -23.70 -14.42 -11.45
C GLU A 94 -23.51 -14.59 -11.57
#